data_9a2b79c7af33400fe8dd0d2f926cad97
#
_entry.id   9a2b79c7af33400fe8dd0d2f926cad97
#
_cell.length_a   1.000
_cell.length_b   1.000
_cell.length_c   1.000
_cell.angle_alpha   90.00
_cell.angle_beta   90.00
_cell.angle_gamma   90.00
#
_symmetry.space_group_name_H-M   'P 1'
#
loop_
_entity.id
_entity.type
_entity.pdbx_description
1 polymer ?
#
loop_
_entity_poly.entity_id
_entity_poly.type
_entity_poly.pdbx_seq_one_letter_code
_entity_poly.pdbx_strand_id
1 'polypeptide(L)'
;MKKKLLKEIIEKKNKKIEFAIITNLKSGESCIFEKDKPLNKNFKKYKDEIIMLFNKKRNAVLEDNDIFVENYVSPIKVIIVGAVHIAQYLINFAKDLNFEISIIDPRGYFASKKRFPNIKIINKWPKEAF
;
A
#
# COMPACT_ATOMS: atom_id res chain seq x y z
N MET A 1 19.72 9.98 3.33
CA MET A 1 18.34 10.54 3.41
C MET A 1 18.26 11.57 4.54
N LYS A 2 17.69 12.77 4.28
CA LYS A 2 17.60 13.84 5.29
C LYS A 2 16.59 13.46 6.38
N LYS A 3 16.88 13.72 7.67
CA LYS A 3 15.99 13.44 8.83
C LYS A 3 14.56 13.99 8.66
N LYS A 4 14.42 15.14 7.99
CA LYS A 4 13.12 15.75 7.67
C LYS A 4 12.29 14.87 6.72
N LEU A 5 12.91 14.34 5.67
CA LEU A 5 12.25 13.47 4.69
C LEU A 5 11.72 12.19 5.34
N LEU A 6 12.51 11.59 6.24
CA LEU A 6 12.10 10.39 6.98
C LEU A 6 10.86 10.63 7.84
N LYS A 7 10.80 11.76 8.56
CA LYS A 7 9.62 12.12 9.35
C LYS A 7 8.37 12.25 8.48
N GLU A 8 8.49 12.92 7.33
CA GLU A 8 7.38 13.10 6.40
C GLU A 8 6.89 11.77 5.83
N ILE A 9 7.80 10.84 5.50
CA ILE A 9 7.46 9.48 5.04
C ILE A 9 6.64 8.74 6.13
N ILE A 10 7.09 8.78 7.38
CA ILE A 10 6.41 8.13 8.50
C ILE A 10 5.00 8.71 8.70
N GLU A 11 4.87 10.03 8.68
CA GLU A 11 3.57 10.69 8.81
C GLU A 11 2.59 10.30 7.70
N LYS A 12 3.06 10.26 6.45
CA LYS A 12 2.24 9.85 5.30
C LYS A 12 1.82 8.40 5.38
N LYS A 13 2.73 7.51 5.76
CA LYS A 13 2.40 6.09 5.98
C LYS A 13 1.34 5.92 7.07
N ASN A 14 1.47 6.62 8.19
CA ASN A 14 0.49 6.56 9.28
C ASN A 14 -0.89 7.09 8.86
N LYS A 15 -0.91 8.12 8.01
CA LYS A 15 -2.15 8.68 7.44
C LYS A 15 -2.70 7.89 6.25
N LYS A 16 -2.04 6.80 5.84
CA LYS A 16 -2.40 5.99 4.65
C LYS A 16 -2.50 6.82 3.36
N ILE A 17 -1.68 7.86 3.23
CA ILE A 17 -1.60 8.68 2.02
C ILE A 17 -0.69 7.96 1.02
N GLU A 18 -1.13 7.85 -0.23
CA GLU A 18 -0.31 7.32 -1.32
C GLU A 18 0.70 8.38 -1.80
N PHE A 19 1.95 7.99 -1.92
CA PHE A 19 3.04 8.84 -2.40
C PHE A 19 4.15 7.99 -3.03
N ALA A 20 5.06 8.63 -3.75
CA ALA A 20 6.30 7.99 -4.19
C ALA A 20 7.52 8.73 -3.63
N ILE A 21 8.60 8.02 -3.42
CA ILE A 21 9.92 8.58 -3.19
C ILE A 21 10.68 8.52 -4.51
N ILE A 22 11.16 9.67 -4.94
CA ILE A 22 11.99 9.79 -6.13
C ILE A 22 13.42 10.02 -5.66
N THR A 23 14.34 9.16 -6.06
CA THR A 23 15.73 9.23 -5.64
C THR A 23 16.65 9.26 -6.86
N ASN A 24 17.55 10.24 -6.91
CA ASN A 24 18.67 10.21 -7.81
C ASN A 24 19.78 9.33 -7.20
N LEU A 25 20.08 8.21 -7.84
CA LEU A 25 21.02 7.21 -7.31
C LEU A 25 22.48 7.70 -7.33
N LYS A 26 22.82 8.64 -8.23
CA LYS A 26 24.18 9.22 -8.29
C LYS A 26 24.40 10.27 -7.20
N SER A 27 23.48 11.22 -7.05
CA SER A 27 23.64 12.32 -6.11
C SER A 27 23.11 12.00 -4.69
N GLY A 28 22.27 10.95 -4.54
CA GLY A 28 21.58 10.64 -3.30
C GLY A 28 20.45 11.63 -2.96
N GLU A 29 20.13 12.57 -3.86
CA GLU A 29 19.02 13.50 -3.66
C GLU A 29 17.70 12.75 -3.75
N SER A 30 16.81 13.01 -2.77
CA SER A 30 15.51 12.37 -2.74
C SER A 30 14.41 13.39 -2.45
N CYS A 31 13.23 13.18 -3.03
CA CYS A 31 12.04 13.97 -2.73
C CYS A 31 10.78 13.08 -2.71
N ILE A 32 9.72 13.59 -2.09
CA ILE A 32 8.40 12.97 -2.12
C ILE A 32 7.61 13.53 -3.29
N PHE A 33 6.95 12.63 -4.01
CA PHE A 33 5.96 12.94 -5.03
C PHE A 33 4.57 12.53 -4.54
N GLU A 34 3.61 13.42 -4.69
CA GLU A 34 2.17 13.20 -4.50
C GLU A 34 1.44 13.68 -5.75
N LYS A 35 0.37 13.00 -6.13
CA LYS A 35 -0.34 13.25 -7.39
C LYS A 35 -0.78 14.71 -7.57
N ASP A 36 -1.22 15.34 -6.49
CA ASP A 36 -1.82 16.69 -6.51
C ASP A 36 -0.84 17.78 -6.07
N LYS A 37 0.43 17.44 -5.91
CA LYS A 37 1.47 18.40 -5.52
C LYS A 37 2.52 18.63 -6.62
N PRO A 38 3.11 19.82 -6.68
CA PRO A 38 4.17 20.10 -7.65
C PRO A 38 5.39 19.24 -7.36
N LEU A 39 5.93 18.60 -8.40
CA LEU A 39 7.18 17.86 -8.32
C LEU A 39 8.36 18.83 -8.12
N ASN A 40 9.34 18.39 -7.35
CA ASN A 40 10.60 19.12 -7.15
C ASN A 40 11.25 19.46 -8.51
N LYS A 41 11.78 20.69 -8.62
CA LYS A 41 12.37 21.23 -9.86
C LYS A 41 13.43 20.32 -10.48
N ASN A 42 14.23 19.66 -9.65
CA ASN A 42 15.32 18.79 -10.10
C ASN A 42 14.83 17.50 -10.78
N PHE A 43 13.57 17.12 -10.56
CA PHE A 43 12.95 15.92 -11.13
C PHE A 43 11.88 16.24 -12.18
N LYS A 44 11.64 17.52 -12.49
CA LYS A 44 10.60 17.94 -13.45
C LYS A 44 10.73 17.30 -14.83
N LYS A 45 11.95 17.07 -15.28
CA LYS A 45 12.25 16.44 -16.57
C LYS A 45 11.62 15.03 -16.70
N TYR A 46 11.47 14.32 -15.59
CA TYR A 46 10.98 12.94 -15.52
C TYR A 46 9.52 12.84 -15.10
N LYS A 47 8.79 13.95 -15.12
CA LYS A 47 7.43 14.04 -14.57
C LYS A 47 6.48 12.99 -15.15
N ASP A 48 6.46 12.84 -16.45
CA ASP A 48 5.49 11.96 -17.13
C ASP A 48 5.77 10.49 -16.82
N GLU A 49 7.06 10.09 -16.79
CA GLU A 49 7.49 8.74 -16.43
C GLU A 49 7.19 8.45 -14.95
N ILE A 50 7.45 9.39 -14.05
CA ILE A 50 7.13 9.29 -12.63
C ILE A 50 5.62 9.10 -12.44
N ILE A 51 4.79 9.90 -13.10
CA ILE A 51 3.33 9.79 -13.05
C ILE A 51 2.86 8.45 -13.59
N MET A 52 3.44 7.98 -14.69
CA MET A 52 3.12 6.68 -15.25
C MET A 52 3.42 5.55 -14.25
N LEU A 53 4.60 5.55 -13.64
CA LEU A 53 5.00 4.54 -12.64
C LEU A 53 4.12 4.63 -11.39
N PHE A 54 3.81 5.84 -10.94
CA PHE A 54 2.93 6.07 -9.79
C PHE A 54 1.53 5.50 -10.03
N ASN A 55 0.92 5.79 -11.18
CA ASN A 55 -0.41 5.28 -11.54
C ASN A 55 -0.43 3.75 -11.71
N LYS A 56 0.66 3.17 -12.24
CA LYS A 56 0.83 1.71 -12.37
C LYS A 56 1.22 1.03 -11.06
N LYS A 57 1.48 1.80 -9.98
CA LYS A 57 1.96 1.30 -8.68
C LYS A 57 3.20 0.42 -8.80
N ARG A 58 4.11 0.76 -9.72
CA ARG A 58 5.34 0.01 -10.01
C ARG A 58 6.57 0.77 -9.56
N ASN A 59 7.45 0.06 -8.85
CA ASN A 59 8.78 0.55 -8.54
C ASN A 59 9.70 0.25 -9.72
N ALA A 60 10.48 1.24 -10.16
CA ALA A 60 11.44 1.07 -11.23
C ALA A 60 12.55 2.12 -11.15
N VAL A 61 13.68 1.80 -11.77
CA VAL A 61 14.70 2.76 -12.16
C VAL A 61 14.39 3.21 -13.57
N LEU A 62 14.44 4.50 -13.82
CA LEU A 62 14.34 5.07 -15.18
C LEU A 62 15.67 4.85 -15.89
N GLU A 63 15.64 4.14 -17.00
CA GLU A 63 16.83 3.53 -17.64
C GLU A 63 17.95 4.52 -17.97
N ASP A 64 17.62 5.73 -18.42
CA ASP A 64 18.66 6.69 -18.89
C ASP A 64 19.23 7.61 -17.79
N ASN A 65 18.74 7.53 -16.55
CA ASN A 65 18.91 8.67 -15.65
C ASN A 65 19.24 8.36 -14.18
N ASP A 66 19.46 7.13 -13.82
CA ASP A 66 19.71 6.73 -12.43
C ASP A 66 18.66 7.27 -11.42
N ILE A 67 17.43 7.43 -11.88
CA ILE A 67 16.32 7.89 -11.05
C ILE A 67 15.51 6.68 -10.61
N PHE A 68 15.49 6.42 -9.31
CA PHE A 68 14.66 5.36 -8.74
C PHE A 68 13.34 5.95 -8.24
N VAL A 69 12.24 5.31 -8.65
CA VAL A 69 10.88 5.63 -8.22
C VAL A 69 10.38 4.51 -7.32
N GLU A 70 10.15 4.80 -6.06
CA GLU A 70 9.62 3.87 -5.07
C GLU A 70 8.23 4.31 -4.63
N ASN A 71 7.21 3.52 -4.95
CA ASN A 71 5.82 3.82 -4.63
C ASN A 71 5.42 3.27 -3.25
N TYR A 72 4.77 4.11 -2.47
CA TYR A 72 4.12 3.77 -1.21
C TYR A 72 2.60 3.84 -1.41
N VAL A 73 2.01 2.68 -1.63
CA VAL A 73 0.58 2.53 -1.89
C VAL A 73 -0.15 2.02 -0.65
N SER A 74 -1.40 2.43 -0.51
CA SER A 74 -2.27 1.91 0.53
C SER A 74 -2.53 0.41 0.32
N PRO A 75 -2.70 -0.36 1.41
CA PRO A 75 -3.09 -1.76 1.31
C PRO A 75 -4.37 -1.93 0.52
N ILE A 76 -4.41 -2.97 -0.31
CA ILE A 76 -5.62 -3.35 -1.02
C ILE A 76 -6.59 -3.96 -0.01
N LYS A 77 -7.80 -3.40 0.09
CA LYS A 77 -8.84 -3.95 0.95
C LYS A 77 -9.43 -5.21 0.31
N VAL A 78 -9.29 -6.33 1.01
CA VAL A 78 -9.82 -7.63 0.59
C VAL A 78 -10.91 -8.05 1.58
N ILE A 79 -12.09 -8.34 1.08
CA ILE A 79 -13.20 -8.84 1.89
C ILE A 79 -13.45 -10.30 1.49
N ILE A 80 -13.35 -11.20 2.47
CA ILE A 80 -13.65 -12.61 2.31
C ILE A 80 -15.02 -12.86 2.90
N VAL A 81 -15.96 -13.29 2.08
CA VAL A 81 -17.29 -13.70 2.52
C VAL A 81 -17.30 -15.20 2.77
N GLY A 82 -17.41 -15.58 4.04
CA GLY A 82 -17.36 -16.97 4.50
C GLY A 82 -16.06 -17.32 5.25
N ALA A 83 -16.20 -17.68 6.53
CA ALA A 83 -15.09 -18.04 7.42
C ALA A 83 -14.80 -19.55 7.39
N VAL A 84 -14.74 -20.17 6.21
CA VAL A 84 -14.47 -21.59 6.01
C VAL A 84 -12.97 -21.90 5.98
N HIS A 85 -12.60 -23.19 5.86
CA HIS A 85 -11.19 -23.60 5.90
C HIS A 85 -10.33 -22.93 4.84
N ILE A 86 -10.85 -22.79 3.61
CA ILE A 86 -10.11 -22.14 2.52
C ILE A 86 -9.72 -20.69 2.83
N ALA A 87 -10.54 -19.97 3.61
CA ALA A 87 -10.22 -18.60 4.03
C ALA A 87 -8.95 -18.54 4.90
N GLN A 88 -8.69 -19.57 5.74
CA GLN A 88 -7.48 -19.63 6.56
C GLN A 88 -6.23 -19.77 5.69
N TYR A 89 -6.26 -20.65 4.69
CA TYR A 89 -5.15 -20.83 3.75
C TYR A 89 -4.92 -19.56 2.92
N LEU A 90 -6.00 -18.96 2.39
CA LEU A 90 -5.90 -17.73 1.59
C LEU A 90 -5.25 -16.59 2.40
N ILE A 91 -5.65 -16.42 3.66
CA ILE A 91 -5.07 -15.41 4.54
C ILE A 91 -3.59 -15.71 4.81
N ASN A 92 -3.23 -16.96 5.00
CA ASN A 92 -1.83 -17.34 5.21
C ASN A 92 -0.96 -17.03 3.97
N PHE A 93 -1.45 -17.28 2.77
CA PHE A 93 -0.75 -16.91 1.54
C PHE A 93 -0.65 -15.38 1.35
N ALA A 94 -1.66 -14.66 1.83
CA ALA A 94 -1.75 -13.21 1.66
C ALA A 94 -1.00 -12.40 2.74
N LYS A 95 -0.42 -13.05 3.75
CA LYS A 95 0.25 -12.38 4.88
C LYS A 95 1.36 -11.41 4.47
N ASP A 96 2.14 -11.82 3.47
CA ASP A 96 3.30 -11.05 2.99
C ASP A 96 2.94 -10.07 1.86
N LEU A 97 1.66 -10.06 1.48
CA LEU A 97 1.13 -9.13 0.50
C LEU A 97 0.59 -7.87 1.19
N ASN A 98 0.60 -6.76 0.46
CA ASN A 98 0.08 -5.49 0.98
C ASN A 98 -1.47 -5.47 0.95
N PHE A 99 -2.10 -6.36 1.73
CA PHE A 99 -3.55 -6.50 1.84
C PHE A 99 -4.06 -6.15 3.24
N GLU A 100 -5.19 -5.46 3.30
CA GLU A 100 -6.00 -5.25 4.51
C GLU A 100 -7.22 -6.17 4.43
N ILE A 101 -7.12 -7.36 5.07
CA ILE A 101 -8.12 -8.41 4.95
C ILE A 101 -9.19 -8.28 6.04
N SER A 102 -10.46 -8.43 5.63
CA SER A 102 -11.62 -8.54 6.52
C SER A 102 -12.42 -9.80 6.16
N ILE A 103 -13.05 -10.42 7.16
CA ILE A 103 -13.94 -11.58 6.97
C ILE A 103 -15.35 -11.19 7.36
N ILE A 104 -16.32 -11.56 6.54
CA ILE A 104 -17.75 -11.45 6.81
C ILE A 104 -18.33 -12.87 6.89
N ASP A 105 -18.86 -13.25 8.05
CA ASP A 105 -19.61 -14.51 8.23
C ASP A 105 -20.50 -14.36 9.46
N PRO A 106 -21.83 -14.58 9.35
CA PRO A 106 -22.77 -14.45 10.48
C PRO A 106 -22.55 -15.53 11.55
N ARG A 107 -21.88 -16.62 11.21
CA ARG A 107 -21.67 -17.75 12.11
C ARG A 107 -20.44 -17.53 12.97
N GLY A 108 -20.61 -16.98 14.17
CA GLY A 108 -19.53 -16.64 15.10
C GLY A 108 -18.59 -17.81 15.46
N TYR A 109 -19.08 -19.05 15.43
CA TYR A 109 -18.24 -20.23 15.65
C TYR A 109 -17.16 -20.38 14.58
N PHE A 110 -17.50 -20.15 13.30
CA PHE A 110 -16.55 -20.19 12.19
C PHE A 110 -15.71 -18.91 12.12
N ALA A 111 -16.33 -17.75 12.27
CA ALA A 111 -15.68 -16.45 12.23
C ALA A 111 -15.24 -16.02 13.65
N SER A 112 -14.22 -16.68 14.16
CA SER A 112 -13.72 -16.44 15.52
C SER A 112 -12.26 -15.96 15.52
N LYS A 113 -11.89 -15.16 16.53
CA LYS A 113 -10.51 -14.70 16.73
C LYS A 113 -9.51 -15.83 16.93
N LYS A 114 -9.95 -16.98 17.44
CA LYS A 114 -9.12 -18.18 17.59
C LYS A 114 -8.68 -18.71 16.21
N ARG A 115 -9.58 -18.70 15.22
CA ARG A 115 -9.30 -19.20 13.86
C ARG A 115 -8.63 -18.16 12.97
N PHE A 116 -8.93 -16.87 13.19
CA PHE A 116 -8.45 -15.74 12.40
C PHE A 116 -7.84 -14.66 13.32
N PRO A 117 -6.67 -14.95 13.93
CA PRO A 117 -5.99 -13.96 14.77
C PRO A 117 -5.59 -12.74 13.92
N ASN A 118 -5.73 -11.54 14.50
CA ASN A 118 -5.37 -10.25 13.87
C ASN A 118 -6.16 -9.86 12.61
N ILE A 119 -7.20 -10.62 12.24
CA ILE A 119 -8.09 -10.28 11.13
C ILE A 119 -9.32 -9.56 11.66
N LYS A 120 -9.79 -8.55 10.90
CA LYS A 120 -11.07 -7.89 11.18
C LYS A 120 -12.21 -8.85 10.83
N ILE A 121 -13.03 -9.19 11.82
CA ILE A 121 -14.19 -10.07 11.66
C ILE A 121 -15.46 -9.26 11.81
N ILE A 122 -16.41 -9.47 10.89
CA ILE A 122 -17.73 -8.88 10.88
C ILE A 122 -18.75 -10.02 10.92
N ASN A 123 -19.32 -10.26 12.12
CA ASN A 123 -20.31 -11.32 12.32
C ASN A 123 -21.72 -10.84 11.93
N LYS A 124 -21.91 -10.62 10.65
CA LYS A 124 -23.18 -10.19 10.03
C LYS A 124 -23.40 -10.92 8.72
N TRP A 125 -24.66 -10.91 8.27
CA TRP A 125 -24.95 -11.32 6.90
C TRP A 125 -24.35 -10.32 5.90
N PRO A 126 -23.92 -10.76 4.71
CA PRO A 126 -23.32 -9.85 3.71
C PRO A 126 -24.18 -8.62 3.42
N LYS A 127 -25.50 -8.78 3.33
CA LYS A 127 -26.45 -7.68 3.10
C LYS A 127 -26.48 -6.61 4.21
N GLU A 128 -26.00 -6.95 5.39
CA GLU A 128 -25.94 -6.04 6.54
C GLU A 128 -24.55 -5.45 6.77
N ALA A 129 -23.56 -6.00 6.06
CA ALA A 129 -22.15 -5.65 6.22
C ALA A 129 -21.65 -4.66 5.17
N PHE A 130 -22.38 -4.51 4.05
CA PHE A 130 -22.10 -3.60 2.94
C PHE A 130 -23.01 -2.37 2.93
#